data_1868bd2664219b92e61f8adacb520779
#
_entry.id   1868bd2664219b92e61f8adacb520779
#
_cell.length_a   1.000
_cell.length_b   1.000
_cell.length_c   1.000
_cell.angle_alpha   90.00
_cell.angle_beta   90.00
_cell.angle_gamma   90.00
#
_symmetry.space_group_name_H-M   'P 1'
#
loop_
_entity.id
_entity.type
_entity.pdbx_description
1 polymer ?
#
loop_
_entity_poly.entity_id
_entity_poly.type
_entity_poly.pdbx_seq_one_letter_code
_entity_poly.pdbx_strand_id
1 'polypeptide(L)'
;MKATFKIERRGRKRKSGPRWPSGDCVREKIEEPNVIALRMPHRSGVPRHLAHDPKAETVLGRYSLNGLITAAEYDAGIYYRGVVARQLAAIGAPKSDVPSCTGEAMSRGKAGGLDDDEMVRRKAVYDQAYEAVEGGGGQHGAKALARVAVYDERCPSGLFRQMRLSLVGLMVVRGLCTNAQGIDLRRKITDSWEI
;
A
#
# COMPACT_ATOMS: atom_id res chain seq x y z
N MET A 1 -18.82 -62.77 -29.07
CA MET A 1 -17.51 -62.27 -28.72
C MET A 1 -17.67 -60.82 -28.24
N LYS A 2 -17.42 -60.52 -26.95
CA LYS A 2 -17.49 -59.12 -26.41
C LYS A 2 -16.10 -58.53 -26.42
N ALA A 3 -15.90 -57.47 -27.24
CA ALA A 3 -14.65 -56.74 -27.28
C ALA A 3 -14.57 -55.84 -26.03
N THR A 4 -13.66 -56.14 -25.14
CA THR A 4 -13.31 -55.32 -23.96
C THR A 4 -12.38 -54.19 -24.42
N PHE A 5 -12.92 -52.98 -24.55
CA PHE A 5 -12.12 -51.79 -24.76
C PHE A 5 -11.30 -51.46 -23.48
N LYS A 6 -10.02 -51.64 -23.51
CA LYS A 6 -9.09 -51.26 -22.47
C LYS A 6 -8.87 -49.73 -22.60
N ILE A 7 -9.53 -48.93 -21.76
CA ILE A 7 -9.28 -47.48 -21.68
C ILE A 7 -7.92 -47.30 -21.02
N GLU A 8 -6.88 -47.04 -21.84
CA GLU A 8 -5.59 -46.53 -21.31
C GLU A 8 -5.76 -45.16 -20.71
N ARG A 9 -5.85 -45.10 -19.37
CA ARG A 9 -5.80 -43.85 -18.66
C ARG A 9 -4.39 -43.25 -18.82
N ARG A 10 -4.19 -42.33 -19.76
CA ARG A 10 -2.98 -41.54 -19.89
C ARG A 10 -2.86 -40.65 -18.63
N GLY A 11 -2.12 -41.12 -17.65
CA GLY A 11 -1.74 -40.31 -16.49
C GLY A 11 -0.96 -39.09 -16.93
N ARG A 12 -0.98 -38.01 -16.12
CA ARG A 12 -0.17 -36.80 -16.35
C ARG A 12 1.30 -37.20 -16.54
N LYS A 13 1.91 -36.76 -17.63
CA LYS A 13 3.33 -37.01 -17.89
C LYS A 13 4.19 -36.61 -16.68
N ARG A 14 5.00 -37.51 -16.21
CA ARG A 14 5.94 -37.23 -15.10
C ARG A 14 6.93 -36.16 -15.52
N LYS A 15 7.17 -35.16 -14.65
CA LYS A 15 8.22 -34.15 -14.89
C LYS A 15 9.57 -34.85 -15.07
N SER A 16 10.30 -34.46 -16.11
CA SER A 16 11.73 -34.89 -16.33
C SER A 16 12.61 -34.14 -15.31
N GLY A 17 13.59 -34.83 -14.75
CA GLY A 17 14.56 -34.22 -13.82
C GLY A 17 15.16 -35.25 -12.87
N PRO A 18 16.27 -34.92 -12.19
CA PRO A 18 16.89 -35.79 -11.20
C PRO A 18 15.90 -36.12 -10.08
N ARG A 19 15.98 -37.33 -9.55
CA ARG A 19 15.09 -37.85 -8.51
C ARG A 19 15.87 -38.34 -7.31
N TRP A 20 15.26 -38.20 -6.15
CA TRP A 20 15.73 -38.86 -4.95
C TRP A 20 15.53 -40.37 -5.05
N PRO A 21 16.25 -41.20 -4.26
CA PRO A 21 16.02 -42.64 -4.20
C PRO A 21 14.56 -43.01 -3.88
N SER A 22 13.83 -42.16 -3.21
CA SER A 22 12.37 -42.26 -2.94
C SER A 22 11.50 -42.13 -4.19
N GLY A 23 12.06 -41.71 -5.34
CA GLY A 23 11.35 -41.46 -6.59
C GLY A 23 10.79 -40.03 -6.73
N ASP A 24 10.92 -39.20 -5.72
CA ASP A 24 10.53 -37.80 -5.76
C ASP A 24 11.47 -36.95 -6.60
N CYS A 25 10.96 -35.97 -7.36
CA CYS A 25 11.81 -35.04 -8.08
C CYS A 25 12.68 -34.25 -7.10
N VAL A 26 13.99 -34.20 -7.35
CA VAL A 26 14.90 -33.29 -6.65
C VAL A 26 14.43 -31.87 -6.95
N ARG A 27 13.95 -31.16 -5.92
CA ARG A 27 13.61 -29.76 -6.07
C ARG A 27 14.89 -28.95 -6.14
N GLU A 28 14.99 -28.10 -7.14
CA GLU A 28 16.03 -27.09 -7.16
C GLU A 28 16.04 -26.33 -5.82
N LYS A 29 17.24 -25.96 -5.37
CA LYS A 29 17.40 -25.21 -4.12
C LYS A 29 16.47 -23.99 -4.20
N ILE A 30 15.45 -23.96 -3.36
CA ILE A 30 14.53 -22.81 -3.29
C ILE A 30 15.37 -21.63 -2.82
N GLU A 31 15.48 -20.61 -3.65
CA GLU A 31 16.15 -19.37 -3.27
C GLU A 31 15.46 -18.78 -2.02
N GLU A 32 16.24 -18.12 -1.20
CA GLU A 32 15.69 -17.45 -0.02
C GLU A 32 14.57 -16.48 -0.43
N PRO A 33 13.45 -16.41 0.32
CA PRO A 33 12.31 -15.54 0.00
C PRO A 33 12.72 -14.07 -0.22
N ASN A 34 13.72 -13.59 0.50
CA ASN A 34 14.27 -12.25 0.35
C ASN A 34 14.92 -12.01 -1.01
N VAL A 35 15.61 -13.02 -1.55
CA VAL A 35 16.26 -12.93 -2.87
C VAL A 35 15.22 -12.86 -3.98
N ILE A 36 14.18 -13.68 -3.86
CA ILE A 36 13.05 -13.66 -4.81
C ILE A 36 12.32 -12.33 -4.74
N ALA A 37 12.05 -11.82 -3.53
CA ALA A 37 11.36 -10.54 -3.31
C ALA A 37 12.14 -9.37 -3.92
N LEU A 38 13.46 -9.32 -3.77
CA LEU A 38 14.30 -8.25 -4.31
C LEU A 38 14.34 -8.19 -5.85
N ARG A 39 14.02 -9.29 -6.54
CA ARG A 39 13.90 -9.31 -8.01
C ARG A 39 12.66 -8.59 -8.50
N MET A 40 11.70 -8.29 -7.62
CA MET A 40 10.49 -7.56 -8.00
C MET A 40 10.79 -6.06 -8.13
N PRO A 41 10.51 -5.42 -9.29
CA PRO A 41 10.87 -4.03 -9.53
C PRO A 41 10.33 -3.05 -8.48
N HIS A 42 9.13 -3.31 -7.96
CA HIS A 42 8.49 -2.46 -6.94
C HIS A 42 9.15 -2.56 -5.56
N ARG A 43 10.00 -3.59 -5.31
CA ARG A 43 10.74 -3.77 -4.06
C ARG A 43 12.19 -3.30 -4.14
N SER A 44 12.60 -2.75 -5.28
CA SER A 44 13.94 -2.18 -5.44
C SER A 44 14.17 -1.02 -4.46
N GLY A 45 15.35 -1.00 -3.81
CA GLY A 45 15.70 0.05 -2.84
C GLY A 45 15.23 -0.22 -1.40
N VAL A 46 14.60 -1.36 -1.12
CA VAL A 46 14.28 -1.80 0.25
C VAL A 46 15.47 -2.59 0.82
N PRO A 47 15.82 -2.44 2.11
CA PRO A 47 16.84 -3.26 2.76
C PRO A 47 16.55 -4.75 2.59
N ARG A 48 17.60 -5.56 2.31
CA ARG A 48 17.43 -6.98 1.95
C ARG A 48 16.63 -7.78 3.00
N HIS A 49 16.87 -7.53 4.28
CA HIS A 49 16.18 -8.22 5.39
C HIS A 49 14.70 -7.83 5.52
N LEU A 50 14.27 -6.70 4.92
CA LEU A 50 12.89 -6.22 4.93
C LEU A 50 12.19 -6.44 3.57
N ALA A 51 12.86 -7.03 2.59
CA ALA A 51 12.32 -7.17 1.24
C ALA A 51 11.05 -8.02 1.16
N HIS A 52 10.81 -8.91 2.12
CA HIS A 52 9.61 -9.74 2.22
C HIS A 52 8.46 -9.07 2.99
N ASP A 53 8.71 -7.91 3.63
CA ASP A 53 7.66 -7.20 4.37
C ASP A 53 6.54 -6.76 3.41
N PRO A 54 5.26 -7.00 3.73
CA PRO A 54 4.12 -6.55 2.93
C PRO A 54 4.13 -5.05 2.64
N LYS A 55 4.66 -4.22 3.56
CA LYS A 55 4.81 -2.78 3.35
C LYS A 55 5.66 -2.43 2.13
N ALA A 56 6.60 -3.31 1.74
CA ALA A 56 7.47 -3.07 0.58
C ALA A 56 6.70 -2.97 -0.75
N GLU A 57 5.46 -3.43 -0.81
CA GLU A 57 4.63 -3.37 -2.01
C GLU A 57 4.22 -1.95 -2.38
N THR A 58 4.11 -1.04 -1.40
CA THR A 58 3.68 0.34 -1.64
C THR A 58 4.86 1.33 -1.54
N VAL A 59 4.76 2.46 -2.25
CA VAL A 59 5.75 3.54 -2.15
C VAL A 59 5.81 4.09 -0.74
N LEU A 60 4.65 4.33 -0.12
CA LEU A 60 4.57 4.81 1.25
C LEU A 60 5.21 3.81 2.23
N GLY A 61 4.96 2.51 2.05
CA GLY A 61 5.57 1.47 2.87
C GLY A 61 7.08 1.40 2.69
N ARG A 62 7.59 1.55 1.46
CA ARG A 62 9.04 1.62 1.21
C ARG A 62 9.69 2.81 1.91
N TYR A 63 9.03 3.97 1.95
CA TYR A 63 9.52 5.12 2.73
C TYR A 63 9.59 4.81 4.23
N SER A 64 8.61 4.08 4.76
CA SER A 64 8.62 3.65 6.17
C SER A 64 9.74 2.63 6.45
N LEU A 65 9.91 1.61 5.59
CA LEU A 65 10.95 0.59 5.74
C LEU A 65 12.38 1.16 5.61
N ASN A 66 12.54 2.22 4.83
CA ASN A 66 13.80 2.94 4.67
C ASN A 66 14.03 4.00 5.77
N GLY A 67 13.12 4.12 6.74
CA GLY A 67 13.24 5.11 7.82
C GLY A 67 13.04 6.57 7.38
N LEU A 68 12.56 6.82 6.16
CA LEU A 68 12.30 8.16 5.63
C LEU A 68 11.06 8.81 6.27
N ILE A 69 10.11 7.98 6.68
CA ILE A 69 8.93 8.38 7.46
C ILE A 69 8.78 7.47 8.67
N THR A 70 8.16 7.98 9.73
CA THR A 70 7.88 7.22 10.94
C THR A 70 6.71 6.24 10.75
N ALA A 71 6.56 5.28 11.67
CA ALA A 71 5.41 4.36 11.67
C ALA A 71 4.08 5.13 11.79
N ALA A 72 4.02 6.16 12.62
CA ALA A 72 2.82 6.97 12.77
C ALA A 72 2.47 7.78 11.49
N GLU A 73 3.48 8.32 10.79
CA GLU A 73 3.28 8.95 9.47
C GLU A 73 2.78 7.93 8.44
N TYR A 74 3.30 6.70 8.46
CA TYR A 74 2.82 5.62 7.61
C TYR A 74 1.34 5.30 7.89
N ASP A 75 0.97 5.10 9.15
CA ASP A 75 -0.42 4.80 9.54
C ASP A 75 -1.38 5.93 9.17
N ALA A 76 -0.95 7.18 9.29
CA ALA A 76 -1.71 8.33 8.83
C ALA A 76 -1.92 8.32 7.31
N GLY A 77 -0.91 7.94 6.55
CA GLY A 77 -1.00 7.83 5.09
C GLY A 77 -1.93 6.69 4.63
N ILE A 78 -1.90 5.54 5.30
CA ILE A 78 -2.83 4.42 5.04
C ILE A 78 -4.27 4.83 5.36
N TYR A 79 -4.48 5.56 6.46
CA TYR A 79 -5.80 6.12 6.78
C TYR A 79 -6.30 7.04 5.66
N TYR A 80 -5.48 7.98 5.20
CA TYR A 80 -5.84 8.90 4.12
C TYR A 80 -6.25 8.15 2.85
N ARG A 81 -5.46 7.14 2.45
CA ARG A 81 -5.80 6.24 1.33
C ARG A 81 -7.18 5.62 1.50
N GLY A 82 -7.48 5.10 2.68
CA GLY A 82 -8.79 4.49 2.98
C GLY A 82 -9.94 5.50 2.93
N VAL A 83 -9.73 6.73 3.41
CA VAL A 83 -10.73 7.79 3.35
C VAL A 83 -11.02 8.19 1.90
N VAL A 84 -9.99 8.43 1.11
CA VAL A 84 -10.12 8.77 -0.33
C VAL A 84 -10.81 7.64 -1.09
N ALA A 85 -10.42 6.38 -0.87
CA ALA A 85 -11.01 5.24 -1.54
C ALA A 85 -12.52 5.10 -1.23
N ARG A 86 -12.93 5.32 0.04
CA ARG A 86 -14.35 5.30 0.44
C ARG A 86 -15.14 6.44 -0.21
N GLN A 87 -14.55 7.63 -0.30
CA GLN A 87 -15.18 8.77 -0.96
C GLN A 87 -15.34 8.53 -2.46
N LEU A 88 -14.31 8.06 -3.14
CA LEU A 88 -14.36 7.73 -4.56
C LEU A 88 -15.41 6.64 -4.87
N ALA A 89 -15.51 5.63 -4.00
CA ALA A 89 -16.53 4.60 -4.12
C ALA A 89 -17.95 5.16 -3.91
N ALA A 90 -18.12 6.13 -3.00
CA ALA A 90 -19.42 6.76 -2.74
C ALA A 90 -19.93 7.57 -3.94
N ILE A 91 -19.05 8.28 -4.63
CA ILE A 91 -19.41 9.06 -5.84
C ILE A 91 -19.42 8.24 -7.13
N GLY A 92 -19.26 6.91 -7.05
CA GLY A 92 -19.25 6.04 -8.21
C GLY A 92 -18.05 6.24 -9.15
N ALA A 93 -16.98 6.85 -8.67
CA ALA A 93 -15.77 7.04 -9.46
C ALA A 93 -15.18 5.71 -9.92
N PRO A 94 -14.61 5.61 -11.14
CA PRO A 94 -13.95 4.40 -11.60
C PRO A 94 -12.83 4.01 -10.62
N LYS A 95 -12.70 2.71 -10.37
CA LYS A 95 -11.64 2.20 -9.49
C LYS A 95 -10.29 2.51 -10.12
N SER A 96 -9.38 3.02 -9.31
CA SER A 96 -7.97 3.07 -9.70
C SER A 96 -7.45 1.64 -9.91
N ASP A 97 -6.69 1.43 -11.00
CA ASP A 97 -6.04 0.15 -11.29
C ASP A 97 -4.88 -0.16 -10.33
N VAL A 98 -4.59 0.73 -9.38
CA VAL A 98 -3.55 0.52 -8.37
C VAL A 98 -3.97 -0.62 -7.45
N PRO A 99 -3.22 -1.74 -7.40
CA PRO A 99 -3.53 -2.85 -6.52
C PRO A 99 -3.56 -2.39 -5.06
N SER A 100 -4.68 -2.62 -4.40
CA SER A 100 -4.77 -2.38 -2.95
C SER A 100 -4.00 -3.47 -2.23
N CYS A 101 -2.84 -3.14 -1.67
CA CYS A 101 -2.03 -4.05 -0.86
C CYS A 101 -2.64 -4.31 0.53
N THR A 102 -3.66 -3.56 0.90
CA THR A 102 -4.48 -3.91 2.05
C THR A 102 -5.48 -4.94 1.55
N GLY A 103 -5.38 -6.17 2.04
CA GLY A 103 -6.28 -7.32 1.73
C GLY A 103 -7.74 -7.12 2.14
N GLU A 104 -8.16 -5.91 2.42
CA GLU A 104 -9.55 -5.50 2.34
C GLU A 104 -9.94 -5.57 0.86
N ALA A 105 -10.29 -6.78 0.42
CA ALA A 105 -11.19 -6.93 -0.70
C ALA A 105 -12.35 -5.98 -0.37
N MET A 106 -12.32 -4.78 -0.96
CA MET A 106 -13.50 -3.92 -0.96
C MET A 106 -14.59 -4.82 -1.51
N SER A 107 -15.42 -5.33 -0.61
CA SER A 107 -16.51 -6.22 -0.96
C SER A 107 -17.14 -5.59 -2.18
N ARG A 108 -17.34 -6.38 -3.21
CA ARG A 108 -18.14 -5.99 -4.37
C ARG A 108 -19.56 -5.78 -3.85
N GLY A 109 -19.72 -4.70 -3.05
CA GLY A 109 -21.03 -4.21 -2.70
C GLY A 109 -21.70 -3.95 -4.04
N LYS A 110 -22.82 -4.65 -4.27
CA LYS A 110 -23.79 -4.23 -5.27
C LYS A 110 -23.79 -2.70 -5.22
N ALA A 111 -23.82 -2.04 -6.36
CA ALA A 111 -24.18 -0.64 -6.49
C ALA A 111 -25.66 -0.45 -6.07
N GLY A 112 -25.95 -0.80 -4.84
CA GLY A 112 -27.12 -0.39 -4.10
C GLY A 112 -26.74 0.95 -3.52
N GLY A 113 -27.43 2.01 -3.93
CA GLY A 113 -27.12 3.37 -3.53
C GLY A 113 -26.88 3.43 -2.02
N LEU A 114 -25.75 4.03 -1.66
CA LEU A 114 -25.53 4.41 -0.26
C LEU A 114 -26.69 5.33 0.13
N ASP A 115 -27.16 5.18 1.36
CA ASP A 115 -28.07 6.11 1.99
C ASP A 115 -27.45 7.51 1.94
N ASP A 116 -28.27 8.52 1.66
CA ASP A 116 -27.82 9.92 1.55
C ASP A 116 -27.08 10.36 2.82
N ASP A 117 -27.55 9.94 3.99
CA ASP A 117 -26.89 10.21 5.27
C ASP A 117 -25.48 9.63 5.36
N GLU A 118 -25.28 8.44 4.84
CA GLU A 118 -23.96 7.81 4.79
C GLU A 118 -23.02 8.50 3.80
N MET A 119 -23.54 8.99 2.67
CA MET A 119 -22.76 9.80 1.73
C MET A 119 -22.30 11.11 2.35
N VAL A 120 -23.19 11.79 3.08
CA VAL A 120 -22.87 13.02 3.80
C VAL A 120 -21.79 12.79 4.87
N ARG A 121 -21.91 11.70 5.64
CA ARG A 121 -20.90 11.33 6.65
C ARG A 121 -19.53 11.05 6.02
N ARG A 122 -19.49 10.30 4.93
CA ARG A 122 -18.23 9.99 4.24
C ARG A 122 -17.57 11.23 3.68
N LYS A 123 -18.38 12.12 3.10
CA LYS A 123 -17.91 13.41 2.61
C LYS A 123 -17.32 14.25 3.76
N ALA A 124 -17.99 14.35 4.90
CA ALA A 124 -17.50 15.10 6.05
C ALA A 124 -16.14 14.56 6.55
N VAL A 125 -15.98 13.25 6.63
CA VAL A 125 -14.69 12.61 7.01
C VAL A 125 -13.61 12.91 5.97
N TYR A 126 -13.96 12.88 4.69
CA TYR A 126 -13.04 13.24 3.62
C TYR A 126 -12.62 14.70 3.69
N ASP A 127 -13.57 15.62 3.83
CA ASP A 127 -13.32 17.05 3.91
C ASP A 127 -12.40 17.36 5.11
N GLN A 128 -12.67 16.79 6.29
CA GLN A 128 -11.82 16.93 7.47
C GLN A 128 -10.39 16.43 7.25
N ALA A 129 -10.25 15.25 6.62
CA ALA A 129 -8.94 14.71 6.32
C ALA A 129 -8.19 15.56 5.28
N TYR A 130 -8.90 16.07 4.27
CA TYR A 130 -8.31 16.92 3.24
C TYR A 130 -7.85 18.27 3.82
N GLU A 131 -8.67 18.92 4.65
CA GLU A 131 -8.30 20.15 5.36
C GLU A 131 -7.05 19.96 6.23
N ALA A 132 -6.97 18.84 6.94
CA ALA A 132 -5.79 18.52 7.76
C ALA A 132 -4.52 18.34 6.92
N VAL A 133 -4.63 17.69 5.77
CA VAL A 133 -3.55 17.49 4.82
C VAL A 133 -3.08 18.82 4.23
N GLU A 134 -4.02 19.65 3.78
CA GLU A 134 -3.73 20.96 3.20
C GLU A 134 -3.20 21.93 4.26
N GLY A 135 -3.78 21.97 5.43
CA GLY A 135 -3.31 22.79 6.56
C GLY A 135 -1.92 22.39 7.07
N GLY A 136 -1.50 21.13 6.85
CA GLY A 136 -0.15 20.64 7.21
C GLY A 136 0.92 21.03 6.20
N GLY A 137 0.77 20.62 4.96
CA GLY A 137 1.78 20.74 3.90
C GLY A 137 1.41 21.66 2.74
N GLY A 138 0.30 22.36 2.84
CA GLY A 138 -0.25 23.17 1.76
C GLY A 138 -0.75 22.33 0.58
N GLN A 139 -1.23 22.99 -0.47
CA GLN A 139 -1.75 22.34 -1.66
C GLN A 139 -0.73 21.41 -2.35
N HIS A 140 0.55 21.78 -2.32
CA HIS A 140 1.62 20.95 -2.89
C HIS A 140 1.84 19.67 -2.06
N GLY A 141 1.78 19.77 -0.74
CA GLY A 141 1.84 18.62 0.16
C GLY A 141 0.66 17.67 -0.02
N ALA A 142 -0.55 18.21 -0.16
CA ALA A 142 -1.75 17.45 -0.43
C ALA A 142 -1.66 16.67 -1.76
N LYS A 143 -1.21 17.32 -2.84
CA LYS A 143 -0.99 16.67 -4.14
C LYS A 143 0.09 15.59 -4.06
N ALA A 144 1.20 15.87 -3.37
CA ALA A 144 2.29 14.90 -3.21
C ALA A 144 1.83 13.69 -2.37
N LEU A 145 1.06 13.91 -1.30
CA LEU A 145 0.51 12.82 -0.49
C LEU A 145 -0.48 11.97 -1.28
N ALA A 146 -1.37 12.59 -2.06
CA ALA A 146 -2.31 11.86 -2.91
C ALA A 146 -1.58 10.97 -3.91
N ARG A 147 -0.53 11.47 -4.58
CA ARG A 147 0.30 10.67 -5.51
C ARG A 147 0.92 9.46 -4.82
N VAL A 148 1.47 9.64 -3.63
CA VAL A 148 2.17 8.57 -2.90
C VAL A 148 1.19 7.58 -2.27
N ALA A 149 0.18 8.08 -1.55
CA ALA A 149 -0.70 7.22 -0.76
C ALA A 149 -1.84 6.62 -1.58
N VAL A 150 -2.38 7.34 -2.56
CA VAL A 150 -3.55 6.91 -3.34
C VAL A 150 -3.13 6.27 -4.66
N TYR A 151 -2.22 6.90 -5.40
CA TYR A 151 -1.82 6.43 -6.73
C TYR A 151 -0.55 5.56 -6.72
N ASP A 152 0.07 5.37 -5.56
CA ASP A 152 1.31 4.59 -5.38
C ASP A 152 2.48 5.07 -6.28
N GLU A 153 2.52 6.36 -6.56
CA GLU A 153 3.58 7.00 -7.33
C GLU A 153 4.69 7.52 -6.42
N ARG A 154 5.90 7.62 -6.92
CA ARG A 154 7.01 8.24 -6.17
C ARG A 154 6.73 9.72 -5.92
N CYS A 155 7.07 10.17 -4.70
CA CYS A 155 7.02 11.60 -4.38
C CYS A 155 8.02 12.37 -5.24
N PRO A 156 7.61 13.48 -5.87
CA PRO A 156 8.54 14.39 -6.54
C PRO A 156 9.61 14.87 -5.55
N SER A 157 10.88 14.94 -5.99
CA SER A 157 12.03 15.21 -5.13
C SER A 157 11.91 16.48 -4.28
N GLY A 158 11.34 17.55 -4.82
CA GLY A 158 11.16 18.81 -4.09
C GLY A 158 9.93 18.85 -3.15
N LEU A 159 9.06 17.85 -3.17
CA LEU A 159 7.79 17.88 -2.42
C LEU A 159 7.74 16.91 -1.23
N PHE A 160 8.82 16.18 -0.96
CA PHE A 160 8.85 15.18 0.11
C PHE A 160 8.62 15.80 1.50
N ARG A 161 9.22 16.96 1.75
CA ARG A 161 9.01 17.74 2.98
C ARG A 161 7.55 18.12 3.17
N GLN A 162 6.92 18.72 2.15
CA GLN A 162 5.52 19.13 2.21
C GLN A 162 4.59 17.93 2.39
N MET A 163 4.88 16.80 1.74
CA MET A 163 4.17 15.55 1.96
C MET A 163 4.24 15.09 3.42
N ARG A 164 5.42 15.12 4.06
CA ARG A 164 5.56 14.76 5.47
C ARG A 164 4.80 15.73 6.39
N LEU A 165 4.83 17.03 6.11
CA LEU A 165 4.05 18.01 6.86
C LEU A 165 2.53 17.74 6.77
N SER A 166 2.04 17.30 5.59
CA SER A 166 0.66 16.84 5.41
C SER A 166 0.34 15.61 6.25
N LEU A 167 1.26 14.65 6.34
CA LEU A 167 1.11 13.47 7.20
C LEU A 167 1.00 13.85 8.69
N VAL A 168 1.78 14.82 9.15
CA VAL A 168 1.70 15.34 10.53
C VAL A 168 0.32 15.98 10.78
N GLY A 169 -0.24 16.70 9.82
CA GLY A 169 -1.61 17.23 9.92
C GLY A 169 -2.63 16.12 10.17
N LEU A 170 -2.56 15.04 9.42
CA LEU A 170 -3.42 13.87 9.60
C LEU A 170 -3.20 13.16 10.93
N MET A 171 -1.95 13.07 11.41
CA MET A 171 -1.65 12.46 12.72
C MET A 171 -2.38 13.18 13.85
N VAL A 172 -2.44 14.52 13.79
CA VAL A 172 -3.18 15.34 14.79
C VAL A 172 -4.67 15.02 14.73
N VAL A 173 -5.27 15.03 13.55
CA VAL A 173 -6.72 14.75 13.38
C VAL A 173 -7.07 13.33 13.82
N ARG A 174 -6.17 12.37 13.60
CA ARG A 174 -6.36 10.99 14.06
C ARG A 174 -6.09 10.77 15.56
N GLY A 175 -5.60 11.77 16.27
CA GLY A 175 -5.19 11.61 17.67
C GLY A 175 -3.94 10.74 17.84
N LEU A 176 -3.13 10.54 16.79
CA LEU A 176 -1.85 9.83 16.87
C LEU A 176 -0.75 10.69 17.52
N CYS A 177 -0.96 11.99 17.57
CA CYS A 177 -0.15 12.94 18.32
C CYS A 177 -1.02 14.11 18.80
N THR A 178 -0.58 14.76 19.87
CA THR A 178 -1.23 16.00 20.34
C THR A 178 -0.87 17.16 19.42
N ASN A 179 -1.62 18.27 19.50
CA ASN A 179 -1.30 19.50 18.75
C ASN A 179 0.11 20.00 19.04
N ALA A 180 0.55 19.98 20.30
CA ALA A 180 1.90 20.38 20.69
C ALA A 180 2.97 19.48 20.04
N GLN A 181 2.79 18.17 20.09
CA GLN A 181 3.68 17.21 19.41
C GLN A 181 3.70 17.41 17.91
N GLY A 182 2.54 17.70 17.30
CA GLY A 182 2.43 18.02 15.89
C GLY A 182 3.24 19.27 15.49
N ILE A 183 3.21 20.31 16.31
CA ILE A 183 4.01 21.54 16.12
C ILE A 183 5.51 21.20 16.19
N ASP A 184 5.94 20.43 17.19
CA ASP A 184 7.33 20.03 17.35
C ASP A 184 7.83 19.16 16.18
N LEU A 185 7.00 18.24 15.70
CA LEU A 185 7.33 17.41 14.54
C LEU A 185 7.46 18.23 13.27
N ARG A 186 6.55 19.20 13.04
CA ARG A 186 6.63 20.12 11.90
C ARG A 186 7.93 20.92 11.94
N ARG A 187 8.30 21.44 13.11
CA ARG A 187 9.56 22.17 13.29
C ARG A 187 10.76 21.30 12.96
N LYS A 188 10.85 20.09 13.52
CA LYS A 188 11.94 19.14 13.22
C LYS A 188 12.04 18.80 11.74
N ILE A 189 10.91 18.60 11.05
CA ILE A 189 10.87 18.34 9.61
C ILE A 189 11.38 19.58 8.84
N THR A 190 11.06 20.78 9.31
CA THR A 190 11.50 22.02 8.68
C THR A 190 13.01 22.20 8.85
N ASP A 191 13.51 22.09 10.07
CA ASP A 191 14.92 22.32 10.40
C ASP A 191 15.87 21.27 9.77
N SER A 192 15.43 20.03 9.61
CA SER A 192 16.24 18.95 9.04
C SER A 192 16.56 19.09 7.54
N TRP A 193 15.98 20.06 6.85
CA TRP A 193 16.16 20.27 5.41
C TRP A 193 16.86 21.62 5.08
N GLU A 194 17.33 22.34 6.08
CA GLU A 194 18.11 23.57 5.90
C GLU A 194 19.63 23.32 5.81
N ILE A 195 20.04 22.02 5.76
CA ILE A 195 21.41 21.56 5.54
C ILE A 195 21.51 21.02 4.11
#